data_f60621ec797e527aa761a8607da81d5c
#
_entry.id   f60621ec797e527aa761a8607da81d5c
#
_cell.length_a   1.000
_cell.length_b   1.000
_cell.length_c   1.000
_cell.angle_alpha   90.00
_cell.angle_beta   90.00
_cell.angle_gamma   90.00
#
_symmetry.space_group_name_H-M   'P 1'
#
loop_
_entity.id
_entity.type
_entity.pdbx_description
1 polymer ?
#
loop_
_entity_poly.entity_id
_entity_poly.type
_entity_poly.pdbx_seq_one_letter_code
_entity_poly.pdbx_strand_id
1 'polypeptide(L)'
;ERALTRLAGDEIGWNGKDWQAERYLNGQQYMYGISLMKCAMVLQFFLPGVPSVYYGDEAGMEGYRDPFNRRCYPWGRENLDLIEFTRQLGVIRKGTHAFEQGHLMFIEVDDNVCVFARYDKITREAAIIYLNKSTRGRTFDIVNDKTDMFYDFVPAFDRHKKGIKDGKVHVSPFDYAVIYCKV
;
A
#
# COMPACT_ATOMS: atom_id res chain seq x y z
N GLU A 1 4.06 -10.99 16.18
CA GLU A 1 3.97 -9.53 16.24
C GLU A 1 2.93 -9.02 15.26
N ARG A 2 2.35 -7.86 15.54
CA ARG A 2 1.54 -7.10 14.59
C ARG A 2 2.42 -6.49 13.50
N ALA A 3 1.88 -6.39 12.29
CA ALA A 3 2.59 -5.80 11.17
C ALA A 3 3.04 -4.36 11.47
N LEU A 4 2.17 -3.54 12.06
CA LEU A 4 2.48 -2.17 12.44
C LEU A 4 3.69 -2.09 13.40
N THR A 5 3.72 -2.89 14.44
CA THR A 5 4.83 -2.92 15.41
C THR A 5 6.14 -3.30 14.74
N ARG A 6 6.10 -4.31 13.87
CA ARG A 6 7.29 -4.77 13.13
C ARG A 6 7.81 -3.70 12.15
N LEU A 7 6.91 -3.07 11.41
CA LEU A 7 7.25 -2.01 10.47
C LEU A 7 7.78 -0.75 11.17
N ALA A 8 7.29 -0.45 12.37
CA ALA A 8 7.80 0.66 13.17
C ALA A 8 9.22 0.46 13.68
N GLY A 9 9.77 -0.75 13.53
CA GLY A 9 11.13 -1.07 13.96
C GLY A 9 11.29 -1.26 15.47
N ASP A 10 10.18 -1.41 16.22
CA ASP A 10 10.27 -1.71 17.65
C ASP A 10 10.46 -3.22 17.84
N GLU A 11 11.60 -3.62 18.35
CA GLU A 11 11.96 -5.02 18.51
C GLU A 11 11.81 -5.47 19.96
N ILE A 12 11.31 -6.68 20.12
CA ILE A 12 11.15 -7.30 21.44
C ILE A 12 12.51 -7.55 22.09
N GLY A 13 13.53 -7.88 21.29
CA GLY A 13 14.81 -8.31 21.81
C GLY A 13 14.66 -9.49 22.78
N TRP A 14 15.28 -9.37 23.96
CA TRP A 14 15.20 -10.34 25.06
C TRP A 14 14.13 -10.01 26.11
N ASN A 15 13.26 -9.01 25.86
CA ASN A 15 12.24 -8.58 26.80
C ASN A 15 11.16 -9.65 27.05
N GLY A 16 10.81 -9.82 28.31
CA GLY A 16 9.81 -10.80 28.76
C GLY A 16 8.37 -10.39 28.46
N LYS A 17 7.44 -11.24 28.91
CA LYS A 17 6.01 -11.05 28.67
C LYS A 17 5.45 -9.82 29.38
N ASP A 18 5.92 -9.49 30.58
CA ASP A 18 5.44 -8.35 31.34
C ASP A 18 5.74 -7.04 30.59
N TRP A 19 6.95 -6.90 30.06
CA TRP A 19 7.32 -5.77 29.22
C TRP A 19 6.44 -5.69 27.95
N GLN A 20 6.18 -6.82 27.28
CA GLN A 20 5.36 -6.86 26.08
C GLN A 20 3.88 -6.51 26.36
N ALA A 21 3.37 -6.82 27.55
CA ALA A 21 2.01 -6.52 27.96
C ALA A 21 1.75 -5.01 28.04
N GLU A 22 2.72 -4.28 28.56
CA GLU A 22 2.61 -2.83 28.85
C GLU A 22 3.19 -1.95 27.73
N ARG A 23 3.99 -2.54 26.86
CA ARG A 23 4.68 -1.77 25.81
C ARG A 23 3.74 -1.33 24.69
N TYR A 24 3.87 -0.07 24.33
CA TYR A 24 3.28 0.57 23.16
C TYR A 24 4.34 1.38 22.42
N LEU A 25 4.14 1.58 21.12
CA LEU A 25 4.96 2.45 20.31
C LEU A 25 4.87 3.90 20.82
N ASN A 26 5.96 4.64 20.80
CA ASN A 26 5.87 6.07 20.98
C ASN A 26 5.25 6.74 19.75
N GLY A 27 4.85 8.01 19.87
CA GLY A 27 4.14 8.71 18.79
C GLY A 27 4.91 8.75 17.46
N GLN A 28 6.24 8.91 17.49
CA GLN A 28 7.07 8.93 16.27
C GLN A 28 7.16 7.55 15.63
N GLN A 29 7.39 6.51 16.42
CA GLN A 29 7.39 5.12 15.96
C GLN A 29 6.03 4.76 15.35
N TYR A 30 4.93 5.12 16.03
CA TYR A 30 3.59 4.85 15.55
C TYR A 30 3.32 5.52 14.18
N MET A 31 3.58 6.81 14.05
CA MET A 31 3.36 7.54 12.80
C MET A 31 4.22 7.01 11.65
N TYR A 32 5.48 6.68 11.92
CA TYR A 32 6.36 6.07 10.93
C TYR A 32 5.85 4.68 10.54
N GLY A 33 5.47 3.88 11.52
CA GLY A 33 4.88 2.54 11.30
C GLY A 33 3.60 2.61 10.46
N ILE A 34 2.70 3.57 10.72
CA ILE A 34 1.49 3.81 9.90
C ILE A 34 1.85 4.14 8.45
N SER A 35 2.88 4.96 8.23
CA SER A 35 3.32 5.31 6.88
C SER A 35 3.80 4.07 6.11
N LEU A 36 4.60 3.22 6.74
CA LEU A 36 5.04 1.95 6.15
C LEU A 36 3.91 0.93 6.01
N MET A 37 2.96 0.92 6.97
CA MET A 37 1.78 0.06 6.90
C MET A 37 0.91 0.38 5.69
N LYS A 38 0.70 1.66 5.39
CA LYS A 38 0.02 2.09 4.16
C LYS A 38 0.72 1.56 2.91
N CYS A 39 2.04 1.66 2.82
CA CYS A 39 2.81 1.10 1.71
C CYS A 39 2.64 -0.43 1.59
N ALA A 40 2.70 -1.14 2.71
CA ALA A 40 2.50 -2.60 2.75
C ALA A 40 1.08 -2.99 2.29
N MET A 41 0.06 -2.25 2.72
CA MET A 41 -1.32 -2.47 2.30
C MET A 41 -1.52 -2.23 0.79
N VAL A 42 -0.87 -1.23 0.21
CA VAL A 42 -0.89 -1.02 -1.26
C VAL A 42 -0.40 -2.27 -1.99
N LEU A 43 0.72 -2.83 -1.56
CA LEU A 43 1.25 -4.08 -2.13
C LEU A 43 0.27 -5.25 -1.90
N GLN A 44 -0.24 -5.41 -0.69
CA GLN A 44 -1.19 -6.47 -0.34
C GLN A 44 -2.47 -6.43 -1.18
N PHE A 45 -2.99 -5.23 -1.47
CA PHE A 45 -4.23 -5.08 -2.21
C PHE A 45 -4.05 -5.18 -3.74
N PHE A 46 -2.89 -4.86 -4.28
CA PHE A 46 -2.71 -4.76 -5.73
C PHE A 46 -1.81 -5.84 -6.35
N LEU A 47 -1.02 -6.56 -5.56
CA LEU A 47 -0.34 -7.76 -6.03
C LEU A 47 -1.34 -8.91 -6.31
N PRO A 48 -0.95 -9.92 -7.08
CA PRO A 48 -1.78 -11.11 -7.31
C PRO A 48 -2.16 -11.81 -6.01
N GLY A 49 -3.38 -12.33 -5.96
CA GLY A 49 -3.93 -13.02 -4.80
C GLY A 49 -5.09 -12.27 -4.15
N VAL A 50 -5.61 -12.80 -3.06
CA VAL A 50 -6.69 -12.19 -2.28
C VAL A 50 -6.07 -11.45 -1.09
N PRO A 51 -6.33 -10.14 -0.93
CA PRO A 51 -5.82 -9.40 0.22
C PRO A 51 -6.45 -9.95 1.50
N SER A 52 -5.61 -10.33 2.45
CA SER A 52 -6.02 -10.84 3.75
C SER A 52 -5.60 -9.86 4.83
N VAL A 53 -6.54 -9.06 5.33
CA VAL A 53 -6.31 -8.10 6.41
C VAL A 53 -6.57 -8.80 7.74
N TYR A 54 -5.57 -8.87 8.60
CA TYR A 54 -5.76 -9.38 9.94
C TYR A 54 -6.48 -8.33 10.78
N TYR A 55 -7.49 -8.75 11.56
CA TYR A 55 -8.35 -7.82 12.31
C TYR A 55 -7.54 -6.79 13.09
N GLY A 56 -7.90 -5.54 12.97
CA GLY A 56 -7.26 -4.42 13.64
C GLY A 56 -6.03 -3.85 12.93
N ASP A 57 -5.49 -4.51 11.90
CA ASP A 57 -4.42 -3.92 11.11
C ASP A 57 -4.92 -2.66 10.39
N GLU A 58 -6.17 -2.69 9.91
CA GLU A 58 -6.88 -1.53 9.34
C GLU A 58 -7.13 -0.42 10.36
N ALA A 59 -7.17 -0.75 11.64
CA ALA A 59 -7.41 0.19 12.74
C ALA A 59 -6.13 0.71 13.40
N GLY A 60 -4.96 0.28 12.91
CA GLY A 60 -3.66 0.69 13.45
C GLY A 60 -3.33 0.00 14.78
N MET A 61 -3.79 -1.23 14.98
CA MET A 61 -3.44 -2.01 16.18
C MET A 61 -1.97 -2.38 16.18
N GLU A 62 -1.35 -2.15 17.31
CA GLU A 62 0.01 -2.60 17.63
C GLU A 62 0.00 -3.79 18.59
N GLY A 63 1.09 -4.52 18.63
CA GLY A 63 1.23 -5.66 19.54
C GLY A 63 2.42 -6.54 19.19
N TYR A 64 2.91 -7.21 20.23
CA TYR A 64 4.12 -8.03 20.17
C TYR A 64 3.80 -9.52 19.93
N ARG A 65 4.60 -10.43 20.49
CA ARG A 65 4.40 -11.86 20.34
C ARG A 65 3.12 -12.32 21.06
N ASP A 66 2.66 -13.48 20.70
CA ASP A 66 1.51 -14.12 21.35
C ASP A 66 1.65 -14.14 22.89
N PRO A 67 0.59 -13.74 23.61
CA PRO A 67 -0.78 -13.40 23.18
C PRO A 67 -0.99 -11.91 22.83
N PHE A 68 0.04 -11.04 22.90
CA PHE A 68 -0.10 -9.59 22.81
C PHE A 68 -0.35 -9.08 21.37
N ASN A 69 -0.17 -9.93 20.36
CA ASN A 69 -0.64 -9.67 18.99
C ASN A 69 -2.17 -9.82 18.85
N ARG A 70 -2.84 -10.38 19.85
CA ARG A 70 -4.31 -10.64 19.88
C ARG A 70 -5.02 -9.75 20.90
N ARG A 71 -4.58 -8.51 21.08
CA ARG A 71 -5.27 -7.52 21.91
C ARG A 71 -6.69 -7.30 21.40
N CYS A 72 -7.58 -6.80 22.28
CA CYS A 72 -8.93 -6.42 21.88
C CYS A 72 -8.91 -5.33 20.81
N TYR A 73 -9.90 -5.38 19.92
CA TYR A 73 -10.08 -4.32 18.91
C TYR A 73 -10.28 -2.97 19.61
N PRO A 74 -9.66 -1.88 19.12
CA PRO A 74 -9.61 -0.59 19.80
C PRO A 74 -10.88 0.24 19.57
N TRP A 75 -12.05 -0.30 19.90
CA TRP A 75 -13.33 0.37 19.70
C TRP A 75 -13.34 1.81 20.26
N GLY A 76 -13.68 2.78 19.39
CA GLY A 76 -13.70 4.20 19.70
C GLY A 76 -12.32 4.86 19.76
N ARG A 77 -11.24 4.13 19.42
CA ARG A 77 -9.86 4.64 19.40
C ARG A 77 -9.13 4.17 18.14
N GLU A 78 -9.87 3.81 17.11
CA GLU A 78 -9.35 3.36 15.82
C GLU A 78 -8.60 4.47 15.11
N ASN A 79 -7.60 4.12 14.34
CA ASN A 79 -7.00 5.04 13.37
C ASN A 79 -7.94 5.19 12.16
N LEU A 80 -8.81 6.20 12.21
CA LEU A 80 -9.84 6.43 11.20
C LEU A 80 -9.25 6.70 9.81
N ASP A 81 -8.09 7.35 9.74
CA ASP A 81 -7.39 7.59 8.47
C ASP A 81 -6.92 6.29 7.82
N LEU A 82 -6.45 5.34 8.62
CA LEU A 82 -6.02 4.04 8.11
C LEU A 82 -7.22 3.17 7.69
N ILE A 83 -8.32 3.25 8.42
CA ILE A 83 -9.58 2.59 8.02
C ILE A 83 -10.06 3.10 6.67
N GLU A 84 -10.12 4.42 6.51
CA GLU A 84 -10.57 5.03 5.25
C GLU A 84 -9.61 4.70 4.11
N PHE A 85 -8.30 4.73 4.38
CA PHE A 85 -7.28 4.32 3.43
C PHE A 85 -7.49 2.86 2.97
N THR A 86 -7.69 1.94 3.90
CA THR A 86 -7.94 0.51 3.61
C THR A 86 -9.23 0.33 2.78
N ARG A 87 -10.28 1.07 3.13
CA ARG A 87 -11.54 1.08 2.38
C ARG A 87 -11.34 1.54 0.94
N GLN A 88 -10.53 2.60 0.74
CA GLN A 88 -10.22 3.13 -0.59
C GLN A 88 -9.45 2.11 -1.44
N LEU A 89 -8.46 1.40 -0.87
CA LEU A 89 -7.76 0.33 -1.57
C LEU A 89 -8.74 -0.75 -2.06
N GLY A 90 -9.70 -1.13 -1.23
CA GLY A 90 -10.76 -2.08 -1.61
C GLY A 90 -11.63 -1.58 -2.76
N VAL A 91 -11.99 -0.29 -2.77
CA VAL A 91 -12.75 0.34 -3.86
C VAL A 91 -11.93 0.36 -5.15
N ILE A 92 -10.65 0.75 -5.07
CA ILE A 92 -9.73 0.77 -6.21
C ILE A 92 -9.59 -0.63 -6.80
N ARG A 93 -9.37 -1.65 -5.95
CA ARG A 93 -9.21 -3.04 -6.40
C ARG A 93 -10.42 -3.55 -7.19
N LYS A 94 -11.64 -3.16 -6.80
CA LYS A 94 -12.88 -3.52 -7.50
C LYS A 94 -13.10 -2.73 -8.80
N GLY A 95 -12.26 -1.76 -9.09
CA GLY A 95 -12.45 -0.85 -10.22
C GLY A 95 -12.00 -1.39 -11.57
N THR A 96 -11.30 -2.53 -11.61
CA THR A 96 -10.81 -3.14 -12.86
C THR A 96 -10.63 -4.64 -12.71
N HIS A 97 -10.93 -5.38 -13.76
CA HIS A 97 -10.67 -6.83 -13.87
C HIS A 97 -9.18 -7.17 -13.82
N ALA A 98 -8.31 -6.22 -14.17
CA ALA A 98 -6.86 -6.42 -14.10
C ALA A 98 -6.38 -6.84 -12.70
N PHE A 99 -7.06 -6.46 -11.62
CA PHE A 99 -6.72 -6.90 -10.27
C PHE A 99 -7.26 -8.28 -9.89
N GLU A 100 -8.26 -8.79 -10.60
CA GLU A 100 -8.86 -10.10 -10.34
C GLU A 100 -7.98 -11.23 -10.92
N GLN A 101 -7.78 -11.22 -12.24
CA GLN A 101 -7.11 -12.28 -12.98
C GLN A 101 -5.93 -11.80 -13.84
N GLY A 102 -5.65 -10.49 -13.82
CA GLY A 102 -4.62 -9.90 -14.65
C GLY A 102 -3.20 -10.37 -14.31
N HIS A 103 -2.35 -10.31 -15.32
CA HIS A 103 -0.91 -10.56 -15.19
C HIS A 103 -0.24 -9.48 -14.34
N LEU A 104 0.91 -9.81 -13.79
CA LEU A 104 1.79 -8.89 -13.07
C LEU A 104 3.05 -8.63 -13.91
N MET A 105 3.44 -7.35 -13.99
CA MET A 105 4.71 -6.94 -14.56
C MET A 105 5.35 -5.87 -13.69
N PHE A 106 6.58 -6.11 -13.24
CA PHE A 106 7.37 -5.09 -12.54
C PHE A 106 8.05 -4.16 -13.56
N ILE A 107 7.90 -2.86 -13.37
CA ILE A 107 8.43 -1.80 -14.22
C ILE A 107 9.71 -1.22 -13.62
N GLU A 108 9.64 -0.80 -12.36
CA GLU A 108 10.78 -0.27 -11.60
C GLU A 108 10.70 -0.76 -10.15
N VAL A 109 11.80 -1.30 -9.63
CA VAL A 109 11.90 -1.75 -8.24
C VAL A 109 13.27 -1.39 -7.68
N ASP A 110 13.28 -0.64 -6.61
CA ASP A 110 14.45 -0.39 -5.77
C ASP A 110 14.07 -0.44 -4.28
N ASP A 111 14.99 -0.06 -3.39
CA ASP A 111 14.75 -0.07 -1.94
C ASP A 111 13.64 0.89 -1.49
N ASN A 112 13.27 1.86 -2.31
CA ASN A 112 12.36 2.95 -1.97
C ASN A 112 11.12 3.03 -2.86
N VAL A 113 11.17 2.40 -4.04
CA VAL A 113 10.15 2.52 -5.07
C VAL A 113 9.75 1.14 -5.56
N CYS A 114 8.46 0.97 -5.79
CA CYS A 114 7.94 -0.19 -6.48
C CYS A 114 6.88 0.27 -7.51
N VAL A 115 7.23 0.18 -8.78
CA VAL A 115 6.30 0.44 -9.89
C VAL A 115 6.00 -0.86 -10.58
N PHE A 116 4.72 -1.20 -10.68
CA PHE A 116 4.27 -2.41 -11.33
C PHE A 116 2.93 -2.22 -12.02
N ALA A 117 2.68 -3.02 -13.04
CA ALA A 117 1.42 -3.09 -13.75
C ALA A 117 0.68 -4.39 -13.44
N ARG A 118 -0.63 -4.29 -13.31
CA ARG A 118 -1.57 -5.38 -13.43
C ARG A 118 -2.34 -5.19 -14.73
N TYR A 119 -2.41 -6.19 -15.57
CA TYR A 119 -3.06 -6.07 -16.87
C TYR A 119 -3.77 -7.35 -17.28
N ASP A 120 -4.93 -7.20 -17.90
CA ASP A 120 -5.72 -8.29 -18.47
C ASP A 120 -5.82 -8.09 -19.98
N LYS A 121 -5.29 -9.06 -20.73
CA LYS A 121 -5.29 -9.04 -22.20
C LYS A 121 -6.66 -9.29 -22.81
N ILE A 122 -7.56 -9.96 -22.07
CA ILE A 122 -8.90 -10.29 -22.55
C ILE A 122 -9.80 -9.08 -22.45
N THR A 123 -9.87 -8.46 -21.26
CA THR A 123 -10.68 -7.27 -21.04
C THR A 123 -10.02 -5.99 -21.54
N ARG A 124 -8.74 -6.06 -21.91
CA ARG A 124 -7.90 -4.93 -22.33
C ARG A 124 -7.87 -3.83 -21.27
N GLU A 125 -7.81 -4.21 -20.01
CA GLU A 125 -7.70 -3.32 -18.88
C GLU A 125 -6.32 -3.45 -18.24
N ALA A 126 -5.76 -2.31 -17.80
CA ALA A 126 -4.54 -2.29 -17.03
C ALA A 126 -4.62 -1.26 -15.89
N ALA A 127 -3.85 -1.51 -14.84
CA ALA A 127 -3.60 -0.55 -13.77
C ALA A 127 -2.09 -0.51 -13.52
N ILE A 128 -1.51 0.68 -13.54
CA ILE A 128 -0.11 0.89 -13.19
C ILE A 128 -0.07 1.52 -11.80
N ILE A 129 0.65 0.88 -10.90
CA ILE A 129 0.78 1.27 -9.51
C ILE A 129 2.18 1.84 -9.29
N TYR A 130 2.24 3.07 -8.81
CA TYR A 130 3.46 3.77 -8.42
C TYR A 130 3.48 3.87 -6.91
N LEU A 131 4.36 3.14 -6.25
CA LEU A 131 4.52 3.16 -4.79
C LEU A 131 5.86 3.79 -4.42
N ASN A 132 5.82 4.78 -3.55
CA ASN A 132 6.99 5.46 -3.00
C ASN A 132 7.07 5.26 -1.49
N LYS A 133 8.03 4.46 -1.02
CA LYS A 133 8.31 4.21 0.40
C LYS A 133 9.33 5.19 0.99
N SER A 134 9.88 6.09 0.19
CA SER A 134 10.92 7.01 0.65
C SER A 134 10.36 8.21 1.43
N THR A 135 11.23 8.90 2.13
CA THR A 135 10.94 10.16 2.82
C THR A 135 10.91 11.39 1.90
N ARG A 136 11.10 11.19 0.59
CA ARG A 136 11.09 12.25 -0.43
C ARG A 136 10.08 11.95 -1.51
N GLY A 137 9.46 12.99 -2.08
CA GLY A 137 8.60 12.83 -3.25
C GLY A 137 9.39 12.30 -4.46
N ARG A 138 8.75 11.50 -5.27
CA ARG A 138 9.31 10.90 -6.50
C ARG A 138 8.43 11.26 -7.68
N THR A 139 9.06 11.44 -8.84
CA THR A 139 8.35 11.73 -10.09
C THR A 139 8.74 10.67 -11.11
N PHE A 140 7.74 10.10 -11.77
CA PHE A 140 7.91 9.02 -12.76
C PHE A 140 7.35 9.49 -14.10
N ASP A 141 8.01 9.11 -15.18
CA ASP A 141 7.43 9.20 -16.51
C ASP A 141 6.36 8.10 -16.67
N ILE A 142 5.16 8.50 -17.08
CA ILE A 142 4.05 7.56 -17.29
C ILE A 142 4.38 6.66 -18.47
N VAL A 143 5.02 7.23 -19.46
CA VAL A 143 5.41 6.57 -20.69
C VAL A 143 6.93 6.38 -20.70
N ASN A 144 7.37 5.15 -20.80
CA ASN A 144 8.77 4.75 -20.93
C ASN A 144 8.86 3.41 -21.69
N ASP A 145 10.06 2.98 -22.04
CA ASP A 145 10.30 1.77 -22.83
C ASP A 145 9.62 0.49 -22.29
N LYS A 146 9.32 0.44 -20.98
CA LYS A 146 8.64 -0.67 -20.34
C LYS A 146 7.12 -0.53 -20.33
N THR A 147 6.61 0.69 -20.47
CA THR A 147 5.18 0.99 -20.52
C THR A 147 4.65 1.13 -21.93
N ASP A 148 5.50 1.04 -22.96
CA ASP A 148 5.14 1.12 -24.39
C ASP A 148 4.00 0.16 -24.75
N MET A 149 4.00 -1.03 -24.16
CA MET A 149 2.94 -2.01 -24.41
C MET A 149 1.55 -1.53 -23.96
N PHE A 150 1.49 -0.44 -23.18
CA PHE A 150 0.25 0.20 -22.73
C PHE A 150 -0.07 1.48 -23.50
N TYR A 151 0.67 1.81 -24.60
CA TYR A 151 0.46 3.03 -25.38
C TYR A 151 -0.91 3.15 -26.01
N ASP A 152 -1.48 2.02 -26.41
CA ASP A 152 -2.85 1.96 -26.92
C ASP A 152 -3.90 2.13 -25.81
N PHE A 153 -3.44 2.21 -24.55
CA PHE A 153 -4.31 2.41 -23.41
C PHE A 153 -4.44 3.91 -23.13
N VAL A 154 -5.55 4.48 -23.50
CA VAL A 154 -5.88 5.85 -23.07
C VAL A 154 -6.06 5.82 -21.55
N PRO A 155 -5.42 6.72 -20.77
CA PRO A 155 -5.69 6.83 -19.35
C PRO A 155 -7.18 7.08 -19.11
N ALA A 156 -7.93 6.02 -18.78
CA ALA A 156 -9.39 6.11 -18.71
C ALA A 156 -9.84 6.73 -17.39
N PHE A 157 -9.01 6.69 -16.35
CA PHE A 157 -9.41 7.19 -15.05
C PHE A 157 -8.22 7.43 -14.11
N ASP A 158 -8.07 8.65 -13.67
CA ASP A 158 -7.24 9.03 -12.54
C ASP A 158 -8.13 9.21 -11.29
N ARG A 159 -8.14 8.24 -10.37
CA ARG A 159 -8.85 8.40 -9.10
C ARG A 159 -8.10 9.27 -8.09
N HIS A 160 -6.80 9.41 -8.28
CA HIS A 160 -5.96 10.36 -7.56
C HIS A 160 -5.51 11.48 -8.51
N LYS A 161 -6.41 12.38 -8.87
CA LYS A 161 -6.11 13.57 -9.71
C LYS A 161 -4.97 14.46 -9.20
N LYS A 162 -4.36 14.09 -8.07
CA LYS A 162 -3.21 14.79 -7.52
C LYS A 162 -1.93 14.17 -8.08
N GLY A 163 -1.30 14.85 -9.01
CA GLY A 163 0.07 14.54 -9.35
C GLY A 163 0.37 14.20 -10.80
N ILE A 164 -0.62 14.09 -11.70
CA ILE A 164 -0.32 13.93 -13.13
C ILE A 164 -0.18 15.31 -13.78
N LYS A 165 0.99 15.58 -14.30
CA LYS A 165 1.28 16.79 -15.07
C LYS A 165 2.33 16.48 -16.13
N ASP A 166 2.07 16.93 -17.36
CA ASP A 166 3.02 16.84 -18.49
C ASP A 166 3.55 15.40 -18.73
N GLY A 167 2.66 14.39 -18.67
CA GLY A 167 3.04 12.99 -18.88
C GLY A 167 3.83 12.36 -17.72
N LYS A 168 3.83 13.01 -16.55
CA LYS A 168 4.53 12.54 -15.35
C LYS A 168 3.55 12.37 -14.19
N VAL A 169 3.83 11.40 -13.34
CA VAL A 169 3.14 11.22 -12.06
C VAL A 169 4.07 11.54 -10.90
N HIS A 170 3.62 12.41 -10.00
CA HIS A 170 4.32 12.71 -8.76
C HIS A 170 3.69 11.97 -7.60
N VAL A 171 4.50 11.22 -6.86
CA VAL A 171 4.08 10.46 -5.68
C VAL A 171 4.78 11.02 -4.45
N SER A 172 3.99 11.45 -3.49
CA SER A 172 4.46 12.01 -2.22
C SER A 172 5.24 10.97 -1.39
N PRO A 173 5.96 11.36 -0.33
CA PRO A 173 6.58 10.42 0.60
C PRO A 173 5.54 9.45 1.19
N PHE A 174 5.89 8.16 1.27
CA PHE A 174 5.05 7.09 1.81
C PHE A 174 3.64 7.04 1.21
N ASP A 175 3.54 7.29 -0.11
CA ASP A 175 2.28 7.39 -0.82
C ASP A 175 2.30 6.55 -2.10
N TYR A 176 1.18 6.52 -2.81
CA TYR A 176 1.04 5.79 -4.06
C TYR A 176 0.15 6.54 -5.04
N ALA A 177 0.27 6.18 -6.32
CA ALA A 177 -0.66 6.55 -7.37
C ALA A 177 -1.06 5.31 -8.16
N VAL A 178 -2.29 5.29 -8.67
CA VAL A 178 -2.78 4.25 -9.58
C VAL A 178 -3.31 4.91 -10.84
N ILE A 179 -2.77 4.50 -11.97
CA ILE A 179 -3.23 4.92 -13.29
C ILE A 179 -3.95 3.74 -13.92
N TYR A 180 -5.21 3.95 -14.28
CA TYR A 180 -5.98 2.97 -15.03
C TYR A 180 -5.85 3.25 -16.52
N CYS A 181 -5.66 2.18 -17.26
CA CYS A 181 -5.62 2.20 -18.70
C CYS A 181 -6.70 1.23 -19.21
N LYS A 182 -7.49 1.68 -20.18
CA LYS A 182 -8.49 0.86 -20.88
C LYS A 182 -8.43 1.21 -22.36
N VAL A 183 -8.44 0.18 -23.20
CA VAL A 183 -8.49 0.32 -24.67
C VAL A 183 -9.91 0.20 -25.17
#